data_2db34cc3255fa3f5da1bed2c7c703353
#
_entry.id   2db34cc3255fa3f5da1bed2c7c703353
#
_cell.length_a   1.000
_cell.length_b   1.000
_cell.length_c   1.000
_cell.angle_alpha   90.00
_cell.angle_beta   90.00
_cell.angle_gamma   90.00
#
_symmetry.space_group_name_H-M   'P 1'
#
loop_
_entity.id
_entity.type
_entity.pdbx_description
1 polymer ?
#
loop_
_entity_poly.entity_id
_entity_poly.type
_entity_poly.pdbx_seq_one_letter_code
_entity_poly.pdbx_strand_id
1 'polypeptide(L)'
;MVFKTKSDALRLVQFILIIIFNYQLCNSQIYEIGGTIGGTNFIGDVGNATFINPNESAFGGIIKWNRSPRHSYRLSFISATISANDLDSNDPRRNERGYNFSSSLKELSAGMEFNFFDYNLHEYDVIFTPYIYSGIIY
;
A
#
# COMPACT_ATOMS: atom_id res chain seq x y z
N MET A 1 25.32 9.52 -32.64
CA MET A 1 25.68 10.43 -31.55
C MET A 1 26.46 9.61 -30.52
N VAL A 2 27.78 9.77 -30.43
CA VAL A 2 28.64 8.95 -29.55
C VAL A 2 28.78 9.67 -28.22
N PHE A 3 28.35 9.04 -27.12
CA PHE A 3 28.54 9.59 -25.77
C PHE A 3 30.04 9.60 -25.45
N LYS A 4 30.57 10.78 -25.24
CA LYS A 4 32.01 11.01 -25.07
C LYS A 4 32.54 10.79 -23.66
N THR A 5 31.64 10.79 -22.65
CA THR A 5 32.01 10.55 -21.24
C THR A 5 30.84 9.93 -20.44
N LYS A 6 31.15 9.23 -19.32
CA LYS A 6 30.16 8.76 -18.34
C LYS A 6 29.25 9.88 -17.82
N SER A 7 29.77 11.11 -17.76
CA SER A 7 29.06 12.30 -17.32
C SER A 7 27.92 12.70 -18.29
N ASP A 8 28.12 12.53 -19.59
CA ASP A 8 27.12 12.89 -20.61
C ASP A 8 25.98 11.89 -20.63
N ALA A 9 26.27 10.59 -20.40
CA ALA A 9 25.25 9.55 -20.24
C ALA A 9 24.41 9.79 -18.98
N LEU A 10 25.02 10.18 -17.87
CA LEU A 10 24.31 10.49 -16.64
C LEU A 10 23.38 11.70 -16.79
N ARG A 11 23.83 12.76 -17.44
CA ARG A 11 23.02 13.95 -17.74
C ARG A 11 21.84 13.61 -18.65
N LEU A 12 22.05 12.75 -19.64
CA LEU A 12 20.97 12.31 -20.52
C LEU A 12 19.90 11.51 -19.74
N VAL A 13 20.33 10.59 -18.87
CA VAL A 13 19.40 9.84 -18.00
C VAL A 13 18.62 10.76 -17.08
N GLN A 14 19.27 11.75 -16.47
CA GLN A 14 18.60 12.76 -15.65
C GLN A 14 17.58 13.58 -16.45
N PHE A 15 17.95 13.97 -17.68
CA PHE A 15 17.05 14.73 -18.55
C PHE A 15 15.83 13.92 -18.99
N ILE A 16 16.03 12.63 -19.32
CA ILE A 16 14.95 11.70 -19.65
C ILE A 16 14.04 11.48 -18.43
N LEU A 17 14.61 11.31 -17.24
CA LEU A 17 13.84 11.20 -15.99
C LEU A 17 12.99 12.46 -15.73
N ILE A 18 13.53 13.64 -15.93
CA ILE A 18 12.82 14.91 -15.79
C ILE A 18 11.66 14.98 -16.81
N ILE A 19 11.89 14.60 -18.07
CA ILE A 19 10.84 14.59 -19.09
C ILE A 19 9.73 13.60 -18.72
N ILE A 20 10.08 12.37 -18.31
CA ILE A 20 9.11 11.35 -17.90
C ILE A 20 8.29 11.85 -16.71
N PHE A 21 8.91 12.51 -15.75
CA PHE A 21 8.22 13.03 -14.56
C PHE A 21 7.23 14.16 -14.89
N ASN A 22 7.55 14.99 -15.89
CA ASN A 22 6.65 16.07 -16.33
C ASN A 22 5.47 15.56 -17.18
N TYR A 23 5.60 14.43 -17.88
CA TYR A 23 4.49 13.84 -18.65
C TYR A 23 3.34 13.33 -17.77
N GLN A 24 3.60 13.05 -16.50
CA GLN A 24 2.60 12.56 -15.55
C GLN A 24 1.58 13.62 -15.11
N LEU A 25 1.90 14.91 -15.26
CA LEU A 25 1.07 16.00 -14.75
C LEU A 25 -0.21 16.27 -15.57
N CYS A 26 -0.31 15.75 -16.80
CA CYS A 26 -1.44 16.03 -17.69
C CYS A 26 -2.57 14.98 -17.70
N ASN A 27 -2.33 13.77 -17.14
CA ASN A 27 -3.31 12.67 -17.17
C ASN A 27 -3.61 12.09 -15.78
N SER A 28 -3.27 12.79 -14.72
CA SER A 28 -3.26 12.27 -13.35
C SER A 28 -4.64 11.98 -12.74
N GLN A 29 -5.71 12.27 -13.46
CA GLN A 29 -7.07 12.10 -12.93
C GLN A 29 -7.71 10.76 -13.23
N ILE A 30 -7.23 10.08 -14.27
CA ILE A 30 -7.81 8.80 -14.71
C ILE A 30 -7.15 7.64 -13.97
N TYR A 31 -5.86 7.73 -13.70
CA TYR A 31 -5.09 6.68 -13.03
C TYR A 31 -4.38 7.24 -11.80
N GLU A 32 -4.53 6.52 -10.69
CA GLU A 32 -3.81 6.77 -9.45
C GLU A 32 -2.91 5.57 -9.13
N ILE A 33 -1.70 5.84 -8.69
CA ILE A 33 -0.75 4.83 -8.22
C ILE A 33 -0.32 5.23 -6.83
N GLY A 34 -0.45 4.33 -5.89
CA GLY A 34 -0.07 4.54 -4.49
C GLY A 34 0.78 3.40 -3.95
N GLY A 35 1.58 3.71 -2.95
CA GLY A 35 2.31 2.73 -2.15
C GLY A 35 1.87 2.80 -0.69
N THR A 36 1.90 1.65 0.00
CA THR A 36 1.62 1.55 1.43
C THR A 36 2.79 0.88 2.14
N ILE A 37 3.17 1.44 3.28
CA ILE A 37 4.16 0.85 4.20
C ILE A 37 3.53 0.88 5.58
N GLY A 38 3.66 -0.22 6.31
CA GLY A 38 3.09 -0.34 7.65
C GLY A 38 3.76 -1.44 8.46
N GLY A 39 3.23 -1.66 9.66
CA GLY A 39 3.60 -2.77 10.51
C GLY A 39 2.43 -3.72 10.71
N THR A 40 2.73 -4.98 10.95
CA THR A 40 1.75 -6.01 11.31
C THR A 40 1.80 -6.30 12.79
N ASN A 41 0.64 -6.53 13.37
CA ASN A 41 0.47 -6.95 14.74
C ASN A 41 -0.45 -8.16 14.79
N PHE A 42 -0.02 -9.23 15.42
CA PHE A 42 -0.86 -10.40 15.65
C PHE A 42 -1.41 -10.38 17.07
N ILE A 43 -2.73 -10.51 17.18
CA ILE A 43 -3.43 -10.64 18.47
C ILE A 43 -4.18 -11.97 18.45
N GLY A 44 -3.75 -12.89 19.29
CA GLY A 44 -4.34 -14.23 19.32
C GLY A 44 -3.88 -15.05 20.51
N ASP A 45 -3.85 -16.36 20.30
CA ASP A 45 -3.49 -17.31 21.35
C ASP A 45 -1.97 -17.35 21.63
N VAL A 46 -1.13 -16.98 20.65
CA VAL A 46 0.34 -16.95 20.76
C VAL A 46 0.83 -15.52 20.90
N GLY A 47 1.86 -15.31 21.72
CA GLY A 47 2.53 -14.03 21.84
C GLY A 47 1.88 -13.04 22.80
N ASN A 48 2.19 -11.77 22.62
CA ASN A 48 1.67 -10.70 23.45
C ASN A 48 0.24 -10.29 23.02
N ALA A 49 -0.61 -10.02 23.97
CA ALA A 49 -2.01 -9.56 23.73
C ALA A 49 -2.13 -8.02 23.67
N THR A 50 -1.03 -7.30 23.55
CA THR A 50 -1.04 -5.83 23.44
C THR A 50 -1.70 -5.41 22.14
N PHE A 51 -2.67 -4.48 22.21
CA PHE A 51 -3.51 -4.08 21.10
C PHE A 51 -2.75 -3.43 19.94
N ILE A 52 -1.70 -2.65 20.23
CA ILE A 52 -0.84 -2.04 19.21
C ILE A 52 0.61 -2.34 19.57
N ASN A 53 1.19 -3.32 18.91
CA ASN A 53 2.59 -3.72 19.07
C ASN A 53 3.11 -4.32 17.75
N PRO A 54 3.24 -3.50 16.68
CA PRO A 54 3.72 -4.01 15.42
C PRO A 54 5.16 -4.53 15.55
N ASN A 55 5.35 -5.79 15.20
CA ASN A 55 6.64 -6.49 15.30
C ASN A 55 7.21 -6.86 13.92
N GLU A 56 6.41 -6.83 12.89
CA GLU A 56 6.81 -7.14 11.52
C GLU A 56 6.38 -6.05 10.55
N SER A 57 6.91 -6.09 9.33
CA SER A 57 6.65 -5.10 8.30
C SER A 57 5.62 -5.58 7.28
N ALA A 58 4.87 -4.62 6.74
CA ALA A 58 3.98 -4.79 5.60
C ALA A 58 4.26 -3.71 4.56
N PHE A 59 4.20 -4.06 3.30
CA PHE A 59 4.26 -3.14 2.18
C PHE A 59 3.29 -3.56 1.09
N GLY A 60 2.85 -2.59 0.33
CA GLY A 60 1.88 -2.85 -0.72
C GLY A 60 1.87 -1.78 -1.78
N GLY A 61 1.10 -2.04 -2.82
CA GLY A 61 0.86 -1.12 -3.91
C GLY A 61 -0.60 -1.13 -4.32
N ILE A 62 -1.03 -0.01 -4.86
CA ILE A 62 -2.39 0.23 -5.31
C ILE A 62 -2.34 0.87 -6.69
N ILE A 63 -3.17 0.39 -7.59
CA ILE A 63 -3.46 1.05 -8.87
C ILE A 63 -4.96 1.26 -8.91
N LYS A 64 -5.37 2.49 -9.20
CA LYS A 64 -6.76 2.86 -9.26
C LYS A 64 -7.07 3.53 -10.60
N TRP A 65 -8.15 3.11 -11.22
CA TRP A 65 -8.68 3.68 -12.45
C TRP A 65 -9.98 4.41 -12.16
N ASN A 66 -9.96 5.73 -12.21
CA ASN A 66 -11.11 6.58 -12.00
C ASN A 66 -11.95 6.66 -13.28
N ARG A 67 -12.98 5.85 -13.35
CA ARG A 67 -13.90 5.81 -14.49
C ARG A 67 -14.82 7.04 -14.55
N SER A 68 -15.20 7.54 -13.38
CA SER A 68 -16.02 8.72 -13.20
C SER A 68 -15.79 9.32 -11.81
N PRO A 69 -16.28 10.52 -11.48
CA PRO A 69 -16.17 11.10 -10.15
C PRO A 69 -16.71 10.20 -9.02
N ARG A 70 -17.65 9.30 -9.35
CA ARG A 70 -18.28 8.38 -8.39
C ARG A 70 -17.81 6.95 -8.45
N HIS A 71 -17.19 6.50 -9.57
CA HIS A 71 -16.84 5.09 -9.75
C HIS A 71 -15.36 4.96 -10.10
N SER A 72 -14.67 4.14 -9.33
CA SER A 72 -13.27 3.78 -9.57
C SER A 72 -13.07 2.28 -9.47
N TYR A 73 -12.20 1.73 -10.29
CA TYR A 73 -11.72 0.35 -10.17
C TYR A 73 -10.37 0.36 -9.49
N ARG A 74 -10.18 -0.57 -8.55
CA ARG A 74 -8.96 -0.67 -7.76
C ARG A 74 -8.38 -2.06 -7.84
N LEU A 75 -7.08 -2.12 -8.09
CA LEU A 75 -6.24 -3.28 -7.94
C LEU A 75 -5.22 -2.99 -6.84
N SER A 76 -5.08 -3.86 -5.85
CA SER A 76 -4.09 -3.71 -4.81
C SER A 76 -3.37 -5.02 -4.50
N PHE A 77 -2.10 -4.89 -4.13
CA PHE A 77 -1.26 -5.98 -3.68
C PHE A 77 -0.65 -5.61 -2.34
N ILE A 78 -0.69 -6.54 -1.38
CA ILE A 78 -0.07 -6.41 -0.07
C ILE A 78 0.83 -7.62 0.16
N SER A 79 2.04 -7.37 0.65
CA SER A 79 2.94 -8.38 1.17
C SER A 79 3.27 -8.02 2.61
N ALA A 80 3.03 -8.95 3.51
CA ALA A 80 3.20 -8.76 4.94
C ALA A 80 3.78 -10.02 5.58
N THR A 81 4.49 -9.85 6.66
CA THR A 81 4.86 -10.94 7.55
C THR A 81 4.07 -10.79 8.84
N ILE A 82 3.57 -11.88 9.38
CA ILE A 82 2.98 -11.92 10.72
C ILE A 82 3.76 -12.92 11.56
N SER A 83 4.14 -12.51 12.76
CA SER A 83 4.85 -13.37 13.71
C SER A 83 4.34 -13.16 15.12
N ALA A 84 4.45 -14.18 15.94
CA ALA A 84 4.21 -14.08 17.37
C ALA A 84 5.10 -15.08 18.13
N ASN A 85 5.49 -14.69 19.34
CA ASN A 85 6.31 -15.50 20.22
C ASN A 85 5.78 -15.39 21.66
N ASP A 86 5.51 -16.52 22.28
CA ASP A 86 4.99 -16.60 23.64
C ASP A 86 5.99 -16.04 24.68
N LEU A 87 7.29 -16.05 24.38
CA LEU A 87 8.31 -15.48 25.26
C LEU A 87 8.18 -13.96 25.40
N ASP A 88 7.51 -13.28 24.45
CA ASP A 88 7.25 -11.86 24.51
C ASP A 88 5.97 -11.51 25.29
N SER A 89 5.26 -12.53 25.79
CA SER A 89 4.02 -12.37 26.55
C SER A 89 4.28 -12.05 28.01
N ASN A 90 3.41 -11.26 28.59
CA ASN A 90 3.36 -11.02 30.04
C ASN A 90 2.61 -12.13 30.82
N ASP A 91 2.02 -13.10 30.14
CA ASP A 91 1.31 -14.24 30.78
C ASP A 91 2.31 -15.38 31.04
N PRO A 92 2.56 -15.74 32.33
CA PRO A 92 3.47 -16.83 32.69
C PRO A 92 3.18 -18.17 31.99
N ARG A 93 1.90 -18.48 31.77
CA ARG A 93 1.48 -19.73 31.11
C ARG A 93 1.88 -19.77 29.64
N ARG A 94 1.87 -18.62 28.95
CA ARG A 94 2.37 -18.51 27.58
C ARG A 94 3.89 -18.64 27.55
N ASN A 95 4.58 -17.99 28.46
CA ASN A 95 6.05 -18.10 28.58
C ASN A 95 6.49 -19.54 28.81
N GLU A 96 5.80 -20.30 29.69
CA GLU A 96 6.07 -21.72 29.90
C GLU A 96 5.80 -22.57 28.67
N ARG A 97 4.78 -22.26 27.90
CA ARG A 97 4.42 -22.98 26.67
C ARG A 97 5.45 -22.74 25.57
N GLY A 98 5.91 -21.51 25.40
CA GLY A 98 7.03 -21.15 24.51
C GLY A 98 6.73 -21.31 23.02
N TYR A 99 5.49 -21.19 22.57
CA TYR A 99 5.14 -21.29 21.15
C TYR A 99 5.56 -20.05 20.38
N ASN A 100 5.99 -20.28 19.15
CA ASN A 100 6.27 -19.20 18.20
C ASN A 100 5.83 -19.60 16.79
N PHE A 101 5.54 -18.60 15.97
CA PHE A 101 5.32 -18.79 14.54
C PHE A 101 5.68 -17.54 13.77
N SER A 102 5.98 -17.73 12.49
CA SER A 102 6.13 -16.67 11.50
C SER A 102 5.47 -17.13 10.21
N SER A 103 4.67 -16.28 9.60
CA SER A 103 3.96 -16.58 8.36
C SER A 103 4.01 -15.38 7.41
N SER A 104 4.26 -15.66 6.14
CA SER A 104 4.19 -14.65 5.08
C SER A 104 2.79 -14.63 4.49
N LEU A 105 2.20 -13.46 4.43
CA LEU A 105 0.89 -13.19 3.85
C LEU A 105 1.08 -12.37 2.58
N LYS A 106 0.45 -12.82 1.50
CA LYS A 106 0.36 -12.09 0.24
C LYS A 106 -1.09 -11.98 -0.14
N GLU A 107 -1.52 -10.79 -0.42
CA GLU A 107 -2.91 -10.50 -0.80
C GLU A 107 -2.92 -9.77 -2.14
N LEU A 108 -3.76 -10.24 -3.04
CA LEU A 108 -4.11 -9.56 -4.28
C LEU A 108 -5.60 -9.28 -4.23
N SER A 109 -5.99 -8.02 -4.34
CA SER A 109 -7.41 -7.65 -4.36
C SER A 109 -7.76 -6.82 -5.59
N ALA A 110 -8.95 -7.06 -6.11
CA ALA A 110 -9.52 -6.31 -7.22
C ALA A 110 -10.99 -5.98 -6.93
N GLY A 111 -11.38 -4.73 -7.15
CA GLY A 111 -12.74 -4.30 -6.84
C GLY A 111 -13.08 -2.91 -7.37
N MET A 112 -14.24 -2.45 -6.95
CA MET A 112 -14.82 -1.17 -7.32
C MET A 112 -15.07 -0.33 -6.07
N GLU A 113 -14.74 0.95 -6.16
CA GLU A 113 -15.09 1.98 -5.18
C GLU A 113 -16.24 2.82 -5.74
N PHE A 114 -17.22 3.09 -4.89
CA PHE A 114 -18.31 4.00 -5.17
C PHE A 114 -18.26 5.18 -4.20
N ASN A 115 -18.04 6.38 -4.72
CA ASN A 115 -18.03 7.63 -3.96
C ASN A 115 -19.44 8.16 -3.81
N PHE A 116 -19.84 8.56 -2.60
CA PHE A 116 -21.17 9.13 -2.34
C PHE A 116 -21.32 10.56 -2.88
N PHE A 117 -20.25 11.32 -2.90
CA PHE A 117 -20.21 12.64 -3.49
C PHE A 117 -19.36 12.63 -4.77
N ASP A 118 -19.66 13.53 -5.69
CA ASP A 118 -18.80 13.72 -6.85
C ASP A 118 -17.45 14.25 -6.37
N TYR A 119 -16.43 13.41 -6.41
CA TYR A 119 -15.08 13.76 -6.01
C TYR A 119 -14.24 13.98 -7.26
N ASN A 120 -13.89 15.24 -7.49
CA ASN A 120 -13.02 15.63 -8.58
C ASN A 120 -11.81 16.37 -8.01
N LEU A 121 -10.61 15.82 -8.20
CA LEU A 121 -9.36 16.41 -7.69
C LEU A 121 -9.07 17.83 -8.24
N HIS A 122 -9.81 18.29 -9.26
CA HIS A 122 -9.66 19.63 -9.84
C HIS A 122 -10.70 20.63 -9.36
N GLU A 123 -11.71 20.20 -8.65
CA GLU A 123 -12.71 21.08 -8.08
C GLU A 123 -12.41 21.30 -6.61
N TYR A 124 -12.25 22.55 -6.21
CA TYR A 124 -11.94 22.94 -4.83
C TYR A 124 -13.12 22.77 -3.86
N ASP A 125 -14.30 22.45 -4.36
CA ASP A 125 -15.52 22.47 -3.55
C ASP A 125 -15.73 21.19 -2.74
N VAL A 126 -15.17 20.04 -3.13
CA VAL A 126 -15.35 18.77 -2.43
C VAL A 126 -14.01 18.25 -1.92
N ILE A 127 -13.73 18.53 -0.65
CA ILE A 127 -12.49 18.11 0.04
C ILE A 127 -12.58 16.67 0.56
N PHE A 128 -13.80 16.13 0.72
CA PHE A 128 -14.04 14.85 1.34
C PHE A 128 -15.21 14.10 0.69
N THR A 129 -15.04 12.81 0.45
CA THR A 129 -16.13 11.92 0.06
C THR A 129 -15.99 10.58 0.79
N PRO A 130 -17.04 10.10 1.47
CA PRO A 130 -17.08 8.70 1.90
C PRO A 130 -17.26 7.80 0.68
N TYR A 131 -16.71 6.60 0.76
CA TYR A 131 -16.86 5.61 -0.30
C TYR A 131 -17.15 4.22 0.25
N ILE A 132 -17.76 3.38 -0.59
CA ILE A 132 -17.89 1.94 -0.36
C ILE A 132 -16.99 1.20 -1.33
N TYR A 133 -16.23 0.25 -0.83
CA TYR A 133 -15.44 -0.66 -1.63
C TYR A 133 -16.10 -2.06 -1.63
N SER A 134 -16.21 -2.64 -2.82
CA SER A 134 -16.64 -4.01 -3.01
C SER A 134 -15.69 -4.70 -3.98
N GLY A 135 -15.20 -5.89 -3.62
CA GLY A 135 -14.21 -6.59 -4.44
C GLY A 135 -13.99 -8.01 -4.00
N ILE A 136 -13.10 -8.67 -4.73
CA ILE A 136 -12.61 -10.01 -4.44
C ILE A 136 -11.16 -9.94 -3.97
N ILE A 137 -10.81 -10.82 -3.06
CA ILE A 137 -9.49 -10.93 -2.45
C ILE A 137 -9.03 -12.37 -2.60
N TYR A 138 -7.78 -12.52 -3.01
CA TYR A 138 -7.09 -13.81 -3.11
C TYR A 138 -5.78 -13.77 -2.32
#